data_d2e03a952aeb6a8dd88c0ad3be79b011
#
_entry.id   d2e03a952aeb6a8dd88c0ad3be79b011
#
_cell.length_a   1.000
_cell.length_b   1.000
_cell.length_c   1.000
_cell.angle_alpha   90.00
_cell.angle_beta   90.00
_cell.angle_gamma   90.00
#
_symmetry.space_group_name_H-M   'P 1'
#
loop_
_entity.id
_entity.type
_entity.pdbx_description
1 polymer ?
#
loop_
_entity_poly.entity_id
_entity_poly.type
_entity_poly.pdbx_seq_one_letter_code
_entity_poly.pdbx_strand_id
1 'polypeptide(L)'
;MTFKDHFSGHASVYREARPHYPDALFDWLASVAPSRALVWDAGCGNGQASAALASRFARVFATDPSASQIENAEAKPNIDYRVEPAEQCSLPAASADLVTVAQALHWFDFPRFFAETQRVLRPNGVLAIWAYADCHVTPAVDALKNRVYIDLTGKYWPPERAHIESGYRTIPILFGEGTPFAEITASAFDMRVRWDAAQFLAYLRSWSATQRYIKANGADPVAIVERELIEAWGDSQQARDVRWDFHVRAGRLR
;
A
#
# COMPACT_ATOMS: atom_id res chain seq x y z
N MET A 1 19.14 -10.21 0.81
CA MET A 1 18.70 -9.59 2.10
C MET A 1 17.75 -10.55 2.77
N THR A 2 17.79 -10.67 4.09
CA THR A 2 16.83 -11.51 4.83
C THR A 2 15.53 -10.71 4.97
N PHE A 3 14.40 -11.26 4.50
CA PHE A 3 13.07 -10.69 4.68
C PHE A 3 12.83 -10.38 6.17
N LYS A 4 12.50 -9.14 6.49
CA LYS A 4 12.13 -8.72 7.85
C LYS A 4 10.60 -8.74 7.94
N ASP A 5 10.04 -9.77 8.54
CA ASP A 5 8.62 -9.88 8.79
C ASP A 5 8.16 -8.81 9.81
N HIS A 6 7.44 -7.81 9.31
CA HIS A 6 6.91 -6.70 10.11
C HIS A 6 5.40 -6.80 10.35
N PHE A 7 4.70 -7.76 9.75
CA PHE A 7 3.24 -7.75 9.61
C PHE A 7 2.51 -9.02 10.03
N SER A 8 3.20 -10.14 10.24
CA SER A 8 2.57 -11.46 10.48
C SER A 8 1.79 -11.58 11.81
N GLY A 9 1.95 -10.66 12.76
CA GLY A 9 1.37 -10.80 14.10
C GLY A 9 -0.09 -10.32 14.26
N HIS A 10 -0.69 -9.57 13.32
CA HIS A 10 -1.95 -8.86 13.50
C HIS A 10 -2.81 -8.73 12.23
N ALA A 11 -2.76 -9.72 11.34
CA ALA A 11 -3.31 -9.63 9.98
C ALA A 11 -4.83 -9.38 9.92
N SER A 12 -5.64 -9.86 10.87
CA SER A 12 -7.11 -9.68 10.84
C SER A 12 -7.55 -8.29 11.30
N VAL A 13 -7.03 -7.80 12.42
CA VAL A 13 -7.31 -6.45 12.94
C VAL A 13 -6.74 -5.38 11.99
N TYR A 14 -5.61 -5.68 11.36
CA TYR A 14 -4.99 -4.82 10.37
C TYR A 14 -5.86 -4.61 9.14
N ARG A 15 -6.55 -5.64 8.65
CA ARG A 15 -7.38 -5.57 7.44
C ARG A 15 -8.60 -4.67 7.62
N GLU A 16 -9.30 -4.76 8.76
CA GLU A 16 -10.52 -3.99 9.03
C GLU A 16 -10.24 -2.52 9.33
N ALA A 17 -9.06 -2.20 9.85
CA ALA A 17 -8.67 -0.84 10.22
C ALA A 17 -7.97 -0.05 9.11
N ARG A 18 -7.75 -0.64 7.91
CA ARG A 18 -7.04 0.06 6.81
C ARG A 18 -8.01 0.58 5.75
N PRO A 19 -7.70 1.77 5.17
CA PRO A 19 -8.53 2.31 4.09
C PRO A 19 -8.45 1.45 2.85
N HIS A 20 -9.54 1.41 2.08
CA HIS A 20 -9.56 0.80 0.76
C HIS A 20 -9.09 1.80 -0.30
N TYR A 21 -8.41 1.29 -1.33
CA TYR A 21 -8.05 2.09 -2.49
C TYR A 21 -9.28 2.45 -3.29
N PRO A 22 -9.33 3.65 -3.93
CA PRO A 22 -10.48 4.06 -4.71
C PRO A 22 -10.66 3.19 -5.97
N ASP A 23 -11.90 2.80 -6.28
CA ASP A 23 -12.23 2.01 -7.47
C ASP A 23 -11.76 2.65 -8.77
N ALA A 24 -11.80 3.98 -8.84
CA ALA A 24 -11.31 4.75 -9.99
C ALA A 24 -9.84 4.49 -10.31
N LEU A 25 -8.99 4.14 -9.31
CA LEU A 25 -7.62 3.72 -9.55
C LEU A 25 -7.57 2.45 -10.39
N PHE A 26 -8.34 1.43 -10.01
CA PHE A 26 -8.33 0.13 -10.68
C PHE A 26 -8.94 0.21 -12.09
N ASP A 27 -9.95 1.05 -12.29
CA ASP A 27 -10.52 1.33 -13.61
C ASP A 27 -9.50 2.00 -14.52
N TRP A 28 -8.76 2.97 -13.98
CA TRP A 28 -7.67 3.63 -14.71
C TRP A 28 -6.54 2.64 -15.03
N LEU A 29 -6.10 1.81 -14.07
CA LEU A 29 -5.08 0.78 -14.31
C LEU A 29 -5.49 -0.17 -15.44
N ALA A 30 -6.75 -0.62 -15.44
CA ALA A 30 -7.29 -1.45 -16.52
C ALA A 30 -7.37 -0.73 -17.87
N SER A 31 -7.50 0.60 -17.88
CA SER A 31 -7.54 1.41 -19.10
C SER A 31 -6.17 1.64 -19.74
N VAL A 32 -5.11 1.71 -18.92
CA VAL A 32 -3.73 1.96 -19.40
C VAL A 32 -2.96 0.68 -19.72
N ALA A 33 -3.40 -0.47 -19.21
CA ALA A 33 -2.83 -1.77 -19.55
C ALA A 33 -3.08 -2.11 -21.03
N PRO A 34 -2.12 -2.74 -21.75
CA PRO A 34 -2.27 -3.10 -23.16
C PRO A 34 -3.35 -4.18 -23.37
N SER A 35 -3.59 -5.01 -22.39
CA SER A 35 -4.70 -5.95 -22.32
C SER A 35 -5.06 -6.24 -20.86
N ARG A 36 -6.13 -7.02 -20.63
CA ARG A 36 -6.60 -7.38 -19.30
C ARG A 36 -6.45 -8.88 -19.03
N ALA A 37 -5.45 -9.53 -19.63
CA ALA A 37 -5.28 -10.96 -19.51
C ALA A 37 -4.62 -11.34 -18.19
N LEU A 38 -3.52 -10.69 -17.83
CA LEU A 38 -2.75 -11.01 -16.62
C LEU A 38 -2.17 -9.75 -15.96
N VAL A 39 -2.42 -9.60 -14.67
CA VAL A 39 -1.73 -8.64 -13.81
C VAL A 39 -0.91 -9.38 -12.76
N TRP A 40 0.30 -8.90 -12.49
CA TRP A 40 1.10 -9.32 -11.34
C TRP A 40 1.02 -8.25 -10.24
N ASP A 41 0.53 -8.63 -9.05
CA ASP A 41 0.48 -7.79 -7.85
C ASP A 41 1.64 -8.20 -6.93
N ALA A 42 2.73 -7.43 -6.94
CA ALA A 42 3.97 -7.72 -6.24
C ALA A 42 3.98 -7.09 -4.83
N GLY A 43 4.25 -7.89 -3.80
CA GLY A 43 4.11 -7.48 -2.41
C GLY A 43 2.64 -7.28 -2.03
N CYS A 44 1.80 -8.25 -2.41
CA CYS A 44 0.34 -8.15 -2.32
C CYS A 44 -0.22 -8.13 -0.88
N GLY A 45 0.60 -8.51 0.11
CA GLY A 45 0.14 -8.67 1.48
C GLY A 45 -1.04 -9.64 1.57
N ASN A 46 -2.09 -9.24 2.27
CA ASN A 46 -3.34 -10.01 2.39
C ASN A 46 -4.29 -9.85 1.19
N GLY A 47 -3.83 -9.32 0.05
CA GLY A 47 -4.55 -9.33 -1.21
C GLY A 47 -5.58 -8.21 -1.42
N GLN A 48 -5.53 -7.10 -0.68
CA GLN A 48 -6.50 -6.01 -0.85
C GLN A 48 -6.53 -5.46 -2.28
N ALA A 49 -5.36 -5.16 -2.86
CA ALA A 49 -5.27 -4.70 -4.25
C ALA A 49 -5.58 -5.84 -5.23
N SER A 50 -5.10 -7.05 -4.97
CA SER A 50 -5.36 -8.24 -5.78
C SER A 50 -6.85 -8.50 -5.94
N ALA A 51 -7.65 -8.37 -4.86
CA ALA A 51 -9.10 -8.57 -4.88
C ALA A 51 -9.83 -7.56 -5.76
N ALA A 52 -9.39 -6.30 -5.78
CA ALA A 52 -9.94 -5.26 -6.65
C ALA A 52 -9.51 -5.45 -8.12
N LEU A 53 -8.26 -5.85 -8.36
CA LEU A 53 -7.74 -6.18 -9.69
C LEU A 53 -8.47 -7.37 -10.31
N ALA A 54 -8.85 -8.36 -9.51
CA ALA A 54 -9.57 -9.56 -9.97
C ALA A 54 -10.93 -9.27 -10.62
N SER A 55 -11.54 -8.13 -10.31
CA SER A 55 -12.77 -7.68 -10.96
C SER A 55 -12.55 -7.05 -12.35
N ARG A 56 -11.30 -6.76 -12.72
CA ARG A 56 -10.93 -6.01 -13.94
C ARG A 56 -10.01 -6.79 -14.87
N PHE A 57 -9.33 -7.80 -14.36
CA PHE A 57 -8.39 -8.65 -15.12
C PHE A 57 -8.85 -10.10 -15.11
N ALA A 58 -8.58 -10.80 -16.19
CA ALA A 58 -8.95 -12.23 -16.32
C ALA A 58 -8.19 -13.10 -15.30
N ARG A 59 -6.92 -12.76 -15.01
CA ARG A 59 -6.08 -13.42 -14.00
C ARG A 59 -5.26 -12.42 -13.22
N VAL A 60 -5.14 -12.66 -11.92
CA VAL A 60 -4.22 -11.97 -11.02
C VAL A 60 -3.21 -12.99 -10.50
N PHE A 61 -1.94 -12.72 -10.68
CA PHE A 61 -0.85 -13.42 -10.04
C PHE A 61 -0.36 -12.53 -8.89
N ALA A 62 -0.50 -12.99 -7.66
CA ALA A 62 -0.25 -12.18 -6.47
C ALA A 62 0.86 -12.80 -5.63
N THR A 63 1.92 -12.05 -5.34
CA THR A 63 3.07 -12.57 -4.61
C THR A 63 3.38 -11.73 -3.37
N ASP A 64 3.73 -12.41 -2.27
CA ASP A 64 4.26 -11.81 -1.07
C ASP A 64 5.25 -12.78 -0.40
N PRO A 65 6.38 -12.34 0.14
CA PRO A 65 7.33 -13.25 0.81
C PRO A 65 6.81 -13.77 2.16
N SER A 66 5.74 -13.20 2.72
CA SER A 66 5.12 -13.64 3.97
C SER A 66 4.03 -14.69 3.73
N ALA A 67 4.29 -15.93 4.13
CA ALA A 67 3.29 -17.00 4.08
C ALA A 67 2.04 -16.64 4.88
N SER A 68 2.21 -16.00 6.05
CA SER A 68 1.09 -15.57 6.89
C SER A 68 0.20 -14.53 6.21
N GLN A 69 0.74 -13.63 5.38
CA GLN A 69 -0.07 -12.70 4.60
C GLN A 69 -0.90 -13.44 3.55
N ILE A 70 -0.27 -14.35 2.82
CA ILE A 70 -0.93 -15.17 1.78
C ILE A 70 -2.03 -16.05 2.38
N GLU A 71 -1.80 -16.68 3.53
CA GLU A 71 -2.81 -17.51 4.23
C GLU A 71 -4.05 -16.72 4.64
N ASN A 72 -3.91 -15.42 4.90
CA ASN A 72 -5.00 -14.52 5.26
C ASN A 72 -5.59 -13.75 4.08
N ALA A 73 -5.15 -14.04 2.85
CA ALA A 73 -5.62 -13.35 1.66
C ALA A 73 -7.03 -13.81 1.25
N GLU A 74 -7.80 -12.87 0.67
CA GLU A 74 -9.14 -13.16 0.17
C GLU A 74 -9.08 -14.05 -1.07
N ALA A 75 -9.55 -15.29 -0.96
CA ALA A 75 -9.57 -16.22 -2.08
C ALA A 75 -10.61 -15.80 -3.14
N LYS A 76 -10.17 -15.69 -4.39
CA LYS A 76 -11.03 -15.51 -5.57
C LYS A 76 -10.59 -16.48 -6.67
N PRO A 77 -11.51 -16.97 -7.52
CA PRO A 77 -11.22 -18.05 -8.47
C PRO A 77 -10.17 -17.67 -9.52
N ASN A 78 -9.95 -16.38 -9.78
CA ASN A 78 -8.99 -15.87 -10.75
C ASN A 78 -7.73 -15.22 -10.11
N ILE A 79 -7.50 -15.43 -8.81
CA ILE A 79 -6.27 -15.01 -8.14
C ILE A 79 -5.41 -16.23 -7.82
N ASP A 80 -4.17 -16.23 -8.28
CA ASP A 80 -3.14 -17.20 -7.94
C ASP A 80 -2.16 -16.56 -6.94
N TYR A 81 -2.31 -16.90 -5.66
CA TYR A 81 -1.44 -16.42 -4.59
C TYR A 81 -0.19 -17.30 -4.45
N ARG A 82 0.99 -16.69 -4.33
CA ARG A 82 2.27 -17.38 -4.16
C ARG A 82 3.12 -16.73 -3.09
N VAL A 83 3.82 -17.56 -2.33
CA VAL A 83 4.85 -17.10 -1.38
C VAL A 83 6.16 -16.95 -2.15
N GLU A 84 6.36 -15.78 -2.74
CA GLU A 84 7.50 -15.46 -3.60
C GLU A 84 7.95 -14.01 -3.37
N PRO A 85 9.26 -13.71 -3.45
CA PRO A 85 9.76 -12.34 -3.37
C PRO A 85 9.49 -11.58 -4.66
N ALA A 86 9.38 -10.25 -4.56
CA ALA A 86 9.16 -9.37 -5.71
C ALA A 86 10.37 -9.32 -6.68
N GLU A 87 11.55 -9.69 -6.22
CA GLU A 87 12.80 -9.70 -6.99
C GLU A 87 12.99 -10.93 -7.88
N GLN A 88 12.12 -11.93 -7.71
CA GLN A 88 12.15 -13.16 -8.50
C GLN A 88 10.81 -13.90 -8.33
N CYS A 89 9.98 -13.87 -9.35
CA CYS A 89 8.72 -14.59 -9.35
C CYS A 89 8.69 -15.70 -10.41
N SER A 90 7.74 -16.63 -10.27
CA SER A 90 7.61 -17.78 -11.16
C SER A 90 6.89 -17.47 -12.49
N LEU A 91 6.48 -16.21 -12.73
CA LEU A 91 5.88 -15.84 -14.02
C LEU A 91 6.89 -15.97 -15.18
N PRO A 92 6.44 -16.47 -16.35
CA PRO A 92 7.23 -16.46 -17.57
C PRO A 92 7.62 -15.03 -17.99
N ALA A 93 8.70 -14.90 -18.76
CA ALA A 93 9.06 -13.65 -19.40
C ALA A 93 7.94 -13.19 -20.36
N ALA A 94 7.75 -11.87 -20.50
CA ALA A 94 6.81 -11.25 -21.41
C ALA A 94 5.37 -11.80 -21.30
N SER A 95 4.90 -12.07 -20.07
CA SER A 95 3.58 -12.66 -19.80
C SER A 95 2.56 -11.69 -19.21
N ALA A 96 3.00 -10.70 -18.41
CA ALA A 96 2.10 -9.78 -17.71
C ALA A 96 1.78 -8.53 -18.52
N ASP A 97 0.52 -8.08 -18.47
CA ASP A 97 0.07 -6.81 -19.03
C ASP A 97 0.35 -5.63 -18.11
N LEU A 98 0.26 -5.89 -16.81
CA LEU A 98 0.41 -4.92 -15.75
C LEU A 98 1.18 -5.55 -14.61
N VAL A 99 2.09 -4.79 -14.01
CA VAL A 99 2.68 -5.08 -12.69
C VAL A 99 2.24 -3.98 -11.75
N THR A 100 1.74 -4.36 -10.58
CA THR A 100 1.30 -3.44 -9.53
C THR A 100 2.10 -3.59 -8.26
N VAL A 101 2.35 -2.48 -7.57
CA VAL A 101 2.94 -2.45 -6.23
C VAL A 101 2.15 -1.49 -5.35
N ALA A 102 1.42 -2.04 -4.40
CA ALA A 102 0.55 -1.31 -3.48
C ALA A 102 1.20 -1.21 -2.09
N GLN A 103 1.66 -0.04 -1.66
CA GLN A 103 2.27 0.19 -0.33
C GLN A 103 3.46 -0.74 0.00
N ALA A 104 4.17 -1.29 -0.99
CA ALA A 104 5.19 -2.30 -0.75
C ALA A 104 6.58 -1.97 -1.31
N LEU A 105 6.69 -1.08 -2.30
CA LEU A 105 7.94 -0.83 -3.04
C LEU A 105 9.14 -0.53 -2.13
N HIS A 106 8.93 0.21 -1.06
CA HIS A 106 9.98 0.63 -0.13
C HIS A 106 10.67 -0.53 0.63
N TRP A 107 10.15 -1.74 0.50
CA TRP A 107 10.73 -2.97 1.07
C TRP A 107 11.60 -3.76 0.09
N PHE A 108 11.56 -3.42 -1.20
CA PHE A 108 12.18 -4.19 -2.27
C PHE A 108 13.64 -3.81 -2.50
N ASP A 109 14.40 -4.74 -3.05
CA ASP A 109 15.67 -4.48 -3.71
C ASP A 109 15.37 -3.86 -5.08
N PHE A 110 15.44 -2.52 -5.18
CA PHE A 110 15.01 -1.79 -6.37
C PHE A 110 15.64 -2.30 -7.66
N PRO A 111 16.98 -2.43 -7.78
CA PRO A 111 17.59 -2.91 -9.03
C PRO A 111 17.06 -4.27 -9.46
N ARG A 112 16.94 -5.21 -8.52
CA ARG A 112 16.47 -6.57 -8.80
C ARG A 112 14.99 -6.61 -9.15
N PHE A 113 14.16 -5.92 -8.37
CA PHE A 113 12.72 -5.81 -8.65
C PHE A 113 12.46 -5.22 -10.03
N PHE A 114 13.19 -4.18 -10.41
CA PHE A 114 12.98 -3.54 -11.69
C PHE A 114 13.47 -4.40 -12.87
N ALA A 115 14.54 -5.15 -12.71
CA ALA A 115 14.96 -6.14 -13.70
C ALA A 115 13.90 -7.24 -13.87
N GLU A 116 13.32 -7.71 -12.76
CA GLU A 116 12.26 -8.72 -12.78
C GLU A 116 10.97 -8.19 -13.43
N THR A 117 10.59 -6.95 -13.11
CA THR A 117 9.45 -6.27 -13.76
C THR A 117 9.63 -6.19 -15.26
N GLN A 118 10.83 -5.80 -15.75
CA GLN A 118 11.12 -5.76 -17.18
C GLN A 118 11.07 -7.16 -17.82
N ARG A 119 11.51 -8.19 -17.10
CA ARG A 119 11.46 -9.57 -17.59
C ARG A 119 10.03 -10.07 -17.78
N VAL A 120 9.14 -9.82 -16.81
CA VAL A 120 7.78 -10.37 -16.83
C VAL A 120 6.80 -9.57 -17.66
N LEU A 121 7.00 -8.26 -17.79
CA LEU A 121 6.13 -7.43 -18.63
C LEU A 121 6.29 -7.76 -20.12
N ARG A 122 5.16 -7.86 -20.80
CA ARG A 122 5.15 -7.92 -22.26
C ARG A 122 5.48 -6.55 -22.87
N PRO A 123 5.83 -6.47 -24.14
CA PRO A 123 5.99 -5.19 -24.83
C PRO A 123 4.78 -4.27 -24.60
N ASN A 124 5.02 -3.01 -24.30
CA ASN A 124 4.01 -2.01 -23.90
C ASN A 124 3.28 -2.32 -22.58
N GLY A 125 3.70 -3.32 -21.81
CA GLY A 125 3.19 -3.57 -20.46
C GLY A 125 3.44 -2.39 -19.53
N VAL A 126 2.66 -2.31 -18.46
CA VAL A 126 2.69 -1.16 -17.54
C VAL A 126 3.18 -1.59 -16.17
N LEU A 127 4.06 -0.80 -15.56
CA LEU A 127 4.36 -0.83 -14.13
C LEU A 127 3.61 0.31 -13.46
N ALA A 128 2.81 0.02 -12.44
CA ALA A 128 2.12 1.01 -11.63
C ALA A 128 2.42 0.81 -10.13
N ILE A 129 2.75 1.90 -9.46
CA ILE A 129 3.19 1.91 -8.08
C ILE A 129 2.39 2.97 -7.34
N TRP A 130 1.87 2.65 -6.16
CA TRP A 130 1.18 3.64 -5.35
C TRP A 130 1.43 3.47 -3.86
N ALA A 131 1.27 4.59 -3.17
CA ALA A 131 1.28 4.65 -1.72
C ALA A 131 0.37 5.75 -1.21
N TYR A 132 -0.17 5.58 -0.03
CA TYR A 132 -0.75 6.66 0.76
C TYR A 132 0.17 7.01 1.93
N ALA A 133 0.31 8.29 2.18
CA ALA A 133 1.20 8.80 3.24
C ALA A 133 0.40 9.17 4.50
N ASP A 134 0.29 10.45 4.81
CA ASP A 134 -0.45 10.94 5.96
C ASP A 134 -1.95 11.05 5.68
N CYS A 135 -2.74 11.14 6.75
CA CYS A 135 -4.19 11.32 6.66
C CYS A 135 -4.62 12.62 7.35
N HIS A 136 -5.77 13.15 6.90
CA HIS A 136 -6.33 14.41 7.35
C HIS A 136 -7.82 14.26 7.66
N VAL A 137 -8.26 14.86 8.76
CA VAL A 137 -9.67 14.88 9.19
C VAL A 137 -10.13 16.32 9.43
N THR A 138 -9.65 16.93 10.50
CA THR A 138 -9.80 18.35 10.84
C THR A 138 -8.52 18.83 11.51
N PRO A 139 -8.24 20.15 11.52
CA PRO A 139 -7.02 20.66 12.15
C PRO A 139 -6.85 20.24 13.62
N ALA A 140 -7.95 20.16 14.39
CA ALA A 140 -7.89 19.76 15.79
C ALA A 140 -7.57 18.27 15.97
N VAL A 141 -8.19 17.39 15.17
CA VAL A 141 -7.91 15.95 15.17
C VAL A 141 -6.49 15.67 14.64
N ASP A 142 -6.09 16.38 13.58
CA ASP A 142 -4.78 16.23 12.96
C ASP A 142 -3.64 16.60 13.92
N ALA A 143 -3.82 17.62 14.76
CA ALA A 143 -2.85 17.98 15.78
C ALA A 143 -2.59 16.83 16.77
N LEU A 144 -3.64 16.15 17.21
CA LEU A 144 -3.54 15.01 18.14
C LEU A 144 -2.99 13.75 17.45
N LYS A 145 -3.42 13.50 16.22
CA LYS A 145 -2.82 12.45 15.38
C LYS A 145 -1.33 12.69 15.20
N ASN A 146 -0.90 13.92 14.93
CA ASN A 146 0.52 14.27 14.74
C ASN A 146 1.31 14.10 16.04
N ARG A 147 0.71 14.34 17.20
CA ARG A 147 1.34 14.02 18.49
C ARG A 147 1.65 12.53 18.60
N VAL A 148 0.73 11.65 18.17
CA VAL A 148 1.01 10.20 18.11
C VAL A 148 2.10 9.90 17.07
N TYR A 149 1.95 10.45 15.85
CA TYR A 149 2.82 10.14 14.72
C TYR A 149 4.27 10.57 14.92
N ILE A 150 4.46 11.81 15.41
CA ILE A 150 5.77 12.46 15.52
C ILE A 150 6.35 12.27 16.92
N ASP A 151 5.62 12.72 17.96
CA ASP A 151 6.21 12.86 19.30
C ASP A 151 6.32 11.52 20.02
N LEU A 152 5.28 10.68 19.92
CA LEU A 152 5.22 9.41 20.64
C LEU A 152 5.86 8.27 19.86
N THR A 153 5.53 8.14 18.57
CA THR A 153 5.95 6.98 17.77
C THR A 153 7.03 7.29 16.74
N GLY A 154 7.49 8.54 16.61
CA GLY A 154 8.41 8.97 15.54
C GLY A 154 9.66 8.10 15.40
N LYS A 155 10.32 7.77 16.50
CA LYS A 155 11.53 6.92 16.51
C LYS A 155 11.29 5.44 16.17
N TYR A 156 10.03 5.03 16.13
CA TYR A 156 9.63 3.64 15.83
C TYR A 156 9.25 3.43 14.36
N TRP A 157 9.15 4.51 13.57
CA TRP A 157 8.97 4.38 12.13
C TRP A 157 10.21 3.77 11.49
N PRO A 158 10.05 2.83 10.55
CA PRO A 158 11.19 2.34 9.78
C PRO A 158 11.73 3.45 8.87
N PRO A 159 13.05 3.50 8.61
CA PRO A 159 13.66 4.53 7.75
C PRO A 159 13.10 4.51 6.32
N GLU A 160 12.65 3.37 5.84
CA GLU A 160 12.01 3.19 4.53
C GLU A 160 10.71 4.00 4.39
N ARG A 161 10.10 4.42 5.51
CA ARG A 161 8.92 5.30 5.53
C ARG A 161 9.13 6.61 4.78
N ALA A 162 10.34 7.15 4.79
CA ALA A 162 10.69 8.37 4.07
C ALA A 162 10.39 8.30 2.56
N HIS A 163 10.46 7.10 1.97
CA HIS A 163 10.08 6.90 0.56
C HIS A 163 8.59 7.11 0.34
N ILE A 164 7.75 6.67 1.27
CA ILE A 164 6.29 6.87 1.20
C ILE A 164 5.96 8.36 1.33
N GLU A 165 6.53 9.04 2.33
CA GLU A 165 6.30 10.46 2.59
C GLU A 165 6.72 11.35 1.41
N SER A 166 7.75 10.92 0.64
CA SER A 166 8.16 11.58 -0.59
C SER A 166 7.32 11.17 -1.83
N GLY A 167 6.30 10.32 -1.68
CA GLY A 167 5.54 9.74 -2.80
C GLY A 167 6.43 8.96 -3.77
N TYR A 168 7.41 8.24 -3.23
CA TYR A 168 8.43 7.48 -3.97
C TYR A 168 9.30 8.32 -4.92
N ARG A 169 9.35 9.66 -4.76
CA ARG A 169 10.18 10.54 -5.58
C ARG A 169 11.67 10.40 -5.33
N THR A 170 12.04 9.88 -4.17
CA THR A 170 13.43 9.65 -3.76
C THR A 170 14.01 8.32 -4.23
N ILE A 171 13.18 7.42 -4.75
CA ILE A 171 13.64 6.15 -5.31
C ILE A 171 14.24 6.43 -6.70
N PRO A 172 15.47 5.93 -6.99
CA PRO A 172 16.09 6.08 -8.31
C PRO A 172 15.19 5.48 -9.38
N ILE A 173 14.70 6.35 -10.26
CA ILE A 173 13.49 6.02 -11.00
C ILE A 173 13.74 5.52 -12.40
N LEU A 174 12.77 4.77 -12.76
CA LEU A 174 12.53 4.00 -13.93
C LEU A 174 11.56 4.64 -14.91
N PHE A 175 10.95 5.79 -14.56
CA PHE A 175 9.97 6.46 -15.42
C PHE A 175 10.55 7.75 -15.96
N GLY A 176 10.50 7.92 -17.28
CA GLY A 176 10.93 9.13 -17.94
C GLY A 176 11.94 8.92 -19.07
N GLU A 177 12.59 10.00 -19.48
CA GLU A 177 13.56 9.99 -20.57
C GLU A 177 14.82 9.20 -20.18
N GLY A 178 15.34 8.37 -21.08
CA GLY A 178 16.53 7.55 -20.85
C GLY A 178 16.31 6.33 -19.93
N THR A 179 15.08 6.09 -19.49
CA THR A 179 14.73 4.92 -18.67
C THR A 179 13.98 3.85 -19.47
N PRO A 180 13.87 2.60 -18.98
CA PRO A 180 13.11 1.56 -19.66
C PRO A 180 11.61 1.86 -19.79
N PHE A 181 11.06 2.76 -18.95
CA PHE A 181 9.63 3.03 -18.91
C PHE A 181 9.32 4.47 -19.33
N ALA A 182 8.45 4.63 -20.33
CA ALA A 182 7.82 5.91 -20.64
C ALA A 182 6.80 6.24 -19.55
N GLU A 183 6.96 7.40 -18.89
CA GLU A 183 6.04 7.81 -17.81
C GLU A 183 4.61 7.99 -18.33
N ILE A 184 3.64 7.51 -17.54
CA ILE A 184 2.21 7.70 -17.75
C ILE A 184 1.71 8.64 -16.68
N THR A 185 1.14 9.78 -17.06
CA THR A 185 0.52 10.70 -16.12
C THR A 185 -0.73 10.07 -15.52
N ALA A 186 -0.70 9.82 -14.21
CA ALA A 186 -1.86 9.36 -13.49
C ALA A 186 -2.82 10.52 -13.18
N SER A 187 -4.12 10.24 -13.19
CA SER A 187 -5.12 11.16 -12.66
C SER A 187 -4.96 11.33 -11.15
N ALA A 188 -5.41 12.45 -10.60
CA ALA A 188 -5.55 12.57 -9.17
C ALA A 188 -6.68 11.65 -8.67
N PHE A 189 -6.37 10.77 -7.73
CA PHE A 189 -7.36 9.89 -7.12
C PHE A 189 -7.63 10.37 -5.69
N ASP A 190 -8.92 10.50 -5.35
CA ASP A 190 -9.35 10.90 -4.02
C ASP A 190 -9.47 9.67 -3.12
N MET A 191 -8.48 9.49 -2.25
CA MET A 191 -8.49 8.40 -1.28
C MET A 191 -9.10 8.89 0.02
N ARG A 192 -10.36 8.55 0.24
CA ARG A 192 -11.09 8.89 1.45
C ARG A 192 -11.97 7.74 1.93
N VAL A 193 -12.23 7.72 3.22
CA VAL A 193 -13.25 6.88 3.84
C VAL A 193 -14.02 7.69 4.87
N ARG A 194 -15.22 7.23 5.21
CA ARG A 194 -16.01 7.81 6.29
C ARG A 194 -15.90 6.92 7.52
N TRP A 195 -15.23 7.42 8.54
CA TRP A 195 -15.05 6.75 9.82
C TRP A 195 -15.62 7.56 10.97
N ASP A 196 -16.07 6.86 12.01
CA ASP A 196 -16.30 7.42 13.33
C ASP A 196 -14.99 7.50 14.13
N ALA A 197 -15.05 8.06 15.35
CA ALA A 197 -13.87 8.23 16.19
C ALA A 197 -13.23 6.89 16.57
N ALA A 198 -14.02 5.84 16.82
CA ALA A 198 -13.52 4.52 17.22
C ALA A 198 -12.76 3.85 16.07
N GLN A 199 -13.25 3.94 14.84
CA GLN A 199 -12.59 3.45 13.64
C GLN A 199 -11.27 4.19 13.39
N PHE A 200 -11.25 5.51 13.56
CA PHE A 200 -10.03 6.30 13.41
C PHE A 200 -8.98 5.93 14.47
N LEU A 201 -9.37 5.77 15.73
CA LEU A 201 -8.48 5.30 16.81
C LEU A 201 -7.93 3.88 16.52
N ALA A 202 -8.75 2.98 16.00
CA ALA A 202 -8.32 1.66 15.57
C ALA A 202 -7.28 1.73 14.44
N TYR A 203 -7.47 2.65 13.49
CA TYR A 203 -6.49 2.93 12.44
C TYR A 203 -5.14 3.39 13.01
N LEU A 204 -5.12 4.37 13.93
CA LEU A 204 -3.89 4.81 14.59
C LEU A 204 -3.18 3.66 15.33
N ARG A 205 -3.95 2.79 15.98
CA ARG A 205 -3.42 1.57 16.64
C ARG A 205 -2.84 0.57 15.65
N SER A 206 -3.33 0.54 14.42
CA SER A 206 -2.83 -0.36 13.35
C SER A 206 -1.47 0.06 12.75
N TRP A 207 -0.95 1.24 13.07
CA TRP A 207 0.32 1.70 12.54
C TRP A 207 1.50 0.85 13.02
N SER A 208 2.42 0.51 12.14
CA SER A 208 3.59 -0.30 12.47
C SER A 208 4.45 0.34 13.58
N ALA A 209 4.56 1.67 13.58
CA ALA A 209 5.27 2.40 14.65
C ALA A 209 4.53 2.32 15.98
N THR A 210 3.19 2.39 16.00
CA THR A 210 2.37 2.17 17.21
C THR A 210 2.58 0.77 17.77
N GLN A 211 2.55 -0.25 16.92
CA GLN A 211 2.77 -1.64 17.34
C GLN A 211 4.18 -1.88 17.88
N ARG A 212 5.19 -1.26 17.27
CA ARG A 212 6.57 -1.31 17.80
C ARG A 212 6.71 -0.57 19.12
N TYR A 213 6.02 0.57 19.28
CA TYR A 213 5.99 1.29 20.55
C TYR A 213 5.38 0.41 21.65
N ILE A 214 4.21 -0.21 21.39
CA ILE A 214 3.54 -1.09 22.35
C ILE A 214 4.47 -2.25 22.76
N LYS A 215 5.10 -2.90 21.78
CA LYS A 215 6.04 -3.99 22.04
C LYS A 215 7.23 -3.56 22.91
N ALA A 216 7.73 -2.35 22.71
CA ALA A 216 8.89 -1.85 23.42
C ALA A 216 8.57 -1.30 24.83
N ASN A 217 7.38 -0.73 25.04
CA ASN A 217 7.05 0.01 26.25
C ASN A 217 5.92 -0.64 27.08
N GLY A 218 5.21 -1.64 26.57
CA GLY A 218 4.10 -2.32 27.23
C GLY A 218 2.85 -1.43 27.40
N ALA A 219 2.75 -0.30 26.65
CA ALA A 219 1.67 0.67 26.79
C ALA A 219 1.20 1.15 25.39
N ASP A 220 -0.09 1.48 25.25
CA ASP A 220 -0.67 2.01 24.02
C ASP A 220 -0.44 3.53 23.92
N PRO A 221 0.34 4.04 22.94
CA PRO A 221 0.57 5.49 22.80
C PRO A 221 -0.69 6.24 22.34
N VAL A 222 -1.65 5.57 21.70
CA VAL A 222 -2.91 6.19 21.27
C VAL A 222 -3.78 6.51 22.46
N ALA A 223 -3.76 5.69 23.53
CA ALA A 223 -4.50 5.92 24.76
C ALA A 223 -4.13 7.25 25.44
N ILE A 224 -2.91 7.78 25.21
CA ILE A 224 -2.45 9.05 25.77
C ILE A 224 -3.26 10.23 25.22
N VAL A 225 -3.69 10.16 23.95
CA VAL A 225 -4.42 11.24 23.27
C VAL A 225 -5.90 10.92 23.05
N GLU A 226 -6.36 9.73 23.39
CA GLU A 226 -7.68 9.20 23.06
C GLU A 226 -8.83 10.10 23.52
N ARG A 227 -8.80 10.55 24.79
CA ARG A 227 -9.84 11.42 25.34
C ARG A 227 -9.88 12.76 24.60
N GLU A 228 -8.72 13.42 24.43
CA GLU A 228 -8.62 14.69 23.74
C GLU A 228 -9.04 14.56 22.24
N LEU A 229 -8.71 13.42 21.62
CA LEU A 229 -9.09 13.14 20.24
C LEU A 229 -10.62 12.96 20.09
N ILE A 230 -11.27 12.25 21.02
CA ILE A 230 -12.74 12.12 21.04
C ILE A 230 -13.39 13.50 21.25
N GLU A 231 -12.87 14.33 22.15
CA GLU A 231 -13.34 15.69 22.37
C GLU A 231 -13.19 16.55 21.07
N ALA A 232 -12.03 16.48 20.40
CA ALA A 232 -11.78 17.16 19.13
C ALA A 232 -12.64 16.61 17.97
N TRP A 233 -13.00 15.34 18.02
CA TRP A 233 -13.93 14.72 17.06
C TRP A 233 -15.35 15.26 17.20
N GLY A 234 -15.77 15.64 18.41
CA GLY A 234 -17.12 16.06 18.75
C GLY A 234 -18.05 14.88 19.00
N ASP A 235 -19.11 14.72 18.21
CA ASP A 235 -19.94 13.51 18.32
C ASP A 235 -19.14 12.31 17.80
N SER A 236 -18.74 11.44 18.73
CA SER A 236 -17.87 10.28 18.45
C SER A 236 -18.48 9.25 17.50
N GLN A 237 -19.82 9.23 17.38
CA GLN A 237 -20.53 8.34 16.45
C GLN A 237 -20.74 8.96 15.07
N GLN A 238 -20.52 10.26 14.93
CA GLN A 238 -20.62 10.92 13.64
C GLN A 238 -19.45 10.55 12.75
N ALA A 239 -19.73 9.92 11.60
CA ALA A 239 -18.71 9.62 10.61
C ALA A 239 -18.19 10.90 9.94
N ARG A 240 -16.87 11.07 9.93
CA ARG A 240 -16.16 12.16 9.26
C ARG A 240 -15.37 11.62 8.08
N ASP A 241 -15.10 12.47 7.09
CA ASP A 241 -14.18 12.14 6.01
C ASP A 241 -12.75 12.10 6.55
N VAL A 242 -12.12 10.96 6.39
CA VAL A 242 -10.68 10.78 6.58
C VAL A 242 -10.06 10.66 5.19
N ARG A 243 -9.11 11.52 4.85
CA ARG A 243 -8.48 11.61 3.52
C ARG A 243 -7.00 11.35 3.63
N TRP A 244 -6.41 10.69 2.64
CA TRP A 244 -4.97 10.41 2.58
C TRP A 244 -4.31 11.14 1.43
N ASP A 245 -3.05 11.58 1.66
CA ASP A 245 -2.15 11.95 0.58
C ASP A 245 -1.83 10.69 -0.22
N PHE A 246 -2.39 10.60 -1.41
CA PHE A 246 -2.33 9.41 -2.25
C PHE A 246 -1.49 9.67 -3.50
N HIS A 247 -0.43 8.90 -3.66
CA HIS A 247 0.54 9.06 -4.73
C HIS A 247 0.51 7.84 -5.65
N VAL A 248 0.32 8.08 -6.94
CA VAL A 248 0.35 7.04 -7.98
C VAL A 248 1.39 7.41 -9.02
N ARG A 249 2.23 6.46 -9.37
CA ARG A 249 3.23 6.59 -10.43
C ARG A 249 3.13 5.39 -11.36
N ALA A 250 3.20 5.63 -12.67
CA ALA A 250 3.13 4.56 -13.65
C ALA A 250 4.06 4.82 -14.84
N GLY A 251 4.48 3.74 -15.48
CA GLY A 251 5.29 3.81 -16.68
C GLY A 251 5.03 2.62 -17.60
N ARG A 252 5.09 2.87 -18.89
CA ARG A 252 4.94 1.87 -19.96
C ARG A 252 6.30 1.38 -20.40
N LEU A 253 6.51 0.07 -20.42
CA LEU A 253 7.74 -0.56 -20.95
C LEU A 253 7.89 -0.21 -22.45
N ARG A 254 9.10 0.26 -22.82
CA ARG A 254 9.46 0.65 -24.19
C ARG A 254 9.83 -0.55 -25.04
#